data_74dc96f4123bbe9ebcca5b201eda50db
#
_entry.id   74dc96f4123bbe9ebcca5b201eda50db
#
_cell.length_a   1.000
_cell.length_b   1.000
_cell.length_c   1.000
_cell.angle_alpha   90.00
_cell.angle_beta   90.00
_cell.angle_gamma   90.00
#
_symmetry.space_group_name_H-M   'P 1'
#
loop_
_entity.id
_entity.type
_entity.pdbx_description
1 polymer ?
#
loop_
_entity_poly.entity_id
_entity_poly.type
_entity_poly.pdbx_seq_one_letter_code
_entity_poly.pdbx_strand_id
1 'polypeptide(L)'
;MVDLHGQYERIREEINNAIQEVLDTTAFINGPQVKAFVQHLAEYNQVEHVVPCANGTDALQIALMALGLQPGDEVIVPVHTYVATAEVIALLRLEPIFVDCVADRFTIDVTKIEEKITPRTKVIVPVHLYGQCADMEPLMDIARRHKLYVVEDTAQAIGATYTFSNGLQQKAGCIGDIGTTSFFPSKNLGCYGDGGALFIRDHELAERARMIANHGQKIKYHHSVVGCNSRLD
;
A
#
# COMPACT_ATOMS: atom_id res chain seq x y z
N MET A 1 -6.88 13.01 18.50
CA MET A 1 -8.01 13.14 17.54
C MET A 1 -7.56 14.15 16.49
N VAL A 2 -7.74 13.84 15.19
CA VAL A 2 -7.33 14.75 14.10
C VAL A 2 -8.41 15.83 13.93
N ASP A 3 -8.02 17.11 13.90
CA ASP A 3 -8.93 18.25 13.64
C ASP A 3 -9.02 18.53 12.13
N LEU A 4 -9.85 17.75 11.44
CA LEU A 4 -10.06 17.88 9.99
C LEU A 4 -10.72 19.22 9.62
N HIS A 5 -11.60 19.74 10.48
CA HIS A 5 -12.23 21.03 10.23
C HIS A 5 -11.22 22.19 10.26
N GLY A 6 -10.40 22.25 11.30
CA GLY A 6 -9.36 23.27 11.40
C GLY A 6 -8.29 23.15 10.31
N GLN A 7 -8.01 21.93 9.82
CA GLN A 7 -7.14 21.71 8.65
C GLN A 7 -7.77 22.31 7.39
N TYR A 8 -9.03 21.99 7.11
CA TYR A 8 -9.76 22.53 5.96
C TYR A 8 -9.82 24.05 5.97
N GLU A 9 -10.15 24.68 7.12
CA GLU A 9 -10.22 26.14 7.23
C GLU A 9 -8.92 26.84 6.82
N ARG A 10 -7.77 26.23 7.06
CA ARG A 10 -6.45 26.80 6.71
C ARG A 10 -6.14 26.78 5.22
N ILE A 11 -6.67 25.80 4.48
CA ILE A 11 -6.39 25.57 3.05
C ILE A 11 -7.66 25.65 2.21
N ARG A 12 -8.74 26.23 2.75
CA ARG A 12 -10.08 26.26 2.14
C ARG A 12 -10.08 26.78 0.71
N GLU A 13 -9.41 27.91 0.47
CA GLU A 13 -9.39 28.52 -0.87
C GLU A 13 -8.70 27.63 -1.89
N GLU A 14 -7.56 27.06 -1.52
CA GLU A 14 -6.80 26.18 -2.40
C GLU A 14 -7.62 24.93 -2.75
N ILE A 15 -8.25 24.30 -1.77
CA ILE A 15 -9.08 23.10 -1.96
C ILE A 15 -10.32 23.42 -2.79
N ASN A 16 -11.04 24.50 -2.47
CA ASN A 16 -12.25 24.84 -3.21
C ASN A 16 -11.95 25.18 -4.69
N ASN A 17 -10.84 25.87 -4.95
CA ASN A 17 -10.40 26.16 -6.31
C ASN A 17 -10.01 24.88 -7.06
N ALA A 18 -9.30 23.95 -6.43
CA ALA A 18 -8.93 22.68 -7.05
C ALA A 18 -10.16 21.81 -7.37
N ILE A 19 -11.15 21.75 -6.46
CA ILE A 19 -12.42 21.04 -6.70
C ILE A 19 -13.19 21.72 -7.85
N GLN A 20 -13.26 23.06 -7.86
CA GLN A 20 -13.97 23.81 -8.90
C GLN A 20 -13.35 23.57 -10.28
N GLU A 21 -12.02 23.53 -10.38
CA GLU A 21 -11.33 23.21 -11.64
C GLU A 21 -11.73 21.84 -12.19
N VAL A 22 -11.84 20.82 -11.31
CA VAL A 22 -12.28 19.47 -11.73
C VAL A 22 -13.74 19.50 -12.19
N LEU A 23 -14.62 20.23 -11.51
CA LEU A 23 -16.02 20.39 -11.89
C LEU A 23 -16.16 21.09 -13.25
N ASP A 24 -15.43 22.18 -13.47
CA ASP A 24 -15.47 22.96 -14.71
C ASP A 24 -14.97 22.16 -15.92
N THR A 25 -13.95 21.32 -15.70
CA THR A 25 -13.39 20.46 -16.77
C THR A 25 -14.11 19.12 -16.93
N THR A 26 -14.94 18.73 -15.97
CA THR A 26 -15.64 17.42 -15.90
C THR A 26 -14.72 16.20 -16.05
N ALA A 27 -13.44 16.36 -15.73
CA ALA A 27 -12.41 15.31 -15.85
C ALA A 27 -12.37 14.42 -14.59
N PHE A 28 -13.51 13.80 -14.25
CA PHE A 28 -13.71 13.09 -12.97
C PHE A 28 -12.95 11.77 -12.83
N ILE A 29 -12.71 11.05 -13.93
CA ILE A 29 -12.06 9.73 -13.89
C ILE A 29 -10.67 9.79 -14.51
N ASN A 30 -9.63 9.46 -13.74
CA ASN A 30 -8.24 9.48 -14.18
C ASN A 30 -7.84 10.82 -14.82
N GLY A 31 -8.31 11.92 -14.26
CA GLY A 31 -8.09 13.28 -14.73
C GLY A 31 -6.62 13.74 -14.66
N PRO A 32 -6.33 14.97 -15.13
CA PRO A 32 -4.98 15.54 -15.06
C PRO A 32 -4.45 15.63 -13.62
N GLN A 33 -5.32 15.94 -12.64
CA GLN A 33 -4.95 16.06 -11.23
C GLN A 33 -4.47 14.72 -10.65
N VAL A 34 -5.13 13.60 -10.99
CA VAL A 34 -4.67 12.26 -10.59
C VAL A 34 -3.30 11.96 -11.17
N LYS A 35 -3.07 12.30 -12.44
CA LYS A 35 -1.77 12.07 -13.09
C LYS A 35 -0.66 12.89 -12.44
N ALA A 36 -0.91 14.17 -12.16
CA ALA A 36 0.04 15.04 -11.49
C ALA A 36 0.35 14.55 -10.06
N PHE A 37 -0.69 14.15 -9.32
CA PHE A 37 -0.54 13.58 -7.98
C PHE A 37 0.31 12.31 -7.99
N VAL A 38 0.06 11.38 -8.91
CA VAL A 38 0.83 10.14 -9.08
C VAL A 38 2.30 10.45 -9.35
N GLN A 39 2.59 11.44 -10.21
CA GLN A 39 3.96 11.85 -10.50
C GLN A 39 4.65 12.43 -9.25
N HIS A 40 4.03 13.39 -8.57
CA HIS A 40 4.59 13.99 -7.36
C HIS A 40 4.80 12.95 -6.26
N LEU A 41 3.88 11.99 -6.14
CA LEU A 41 3.99 10.92 -5.15
C LEU A 41 5.14 9.95 -5.48
N ALA A 42 5.38 9.67 -6.76
CA ALA A 42 6.51 8.87 -7.22
C ALA A 42 7.85 9.57 -6.92
N GLU A 43 7.94 10.87 -7.21
CA GLU A 43 9.11 11.70 -6.91
C GLU A 43 9.38 11.77 -5.40
N TYR A 44 8.34 12.01 -4.60
CA TYR A 44 8.45 12.10 -3.14
C TYR A 44 8.95 10.80 -2.50
N ASN A 45 8.45 9.66 -2.96
CA ASN A 45 8.81 8.34 -2.44
C ASN A 45 10.04 7.74 -3.14
N GLN A 46 10.57 8.36 -4.20
CA GLN A 46 11.70 7.86 -4.99
C GLN A 46 11.43 6.43 -5.52
N VAL A 47 10.24 6.26 -6.07
CA VAL A 47 9.77 4.99 -6.65
C VAL A 47 9.37 5.19 -8.11
N GLU A 48 9.60 4.19 -8.97
CA GLU A 48 9.35 4.33 -10.40
C GLU A 48 7.87 4.31 -10.75
N HIS A 49 7.09 3.49 -10.05
CA HIS A 49 5.67 3.30 -10.36
C HIS A 49 4.79 3.53 -9.14
N VAL A 50 3.81 4.41 -9.31
CA VAL A 50 2.68 4.57 -8.39
C VAL A 50 1.42 4.14 -9.12
N VAL A 51 0.61 3.31 -8.46
CA VAL A 51 -0.69 2.87 -8.95
C VAL A 51 -1.75 3.41 -8.00
N PRO A 52 -2.52 4.44 -8.41
CA PRO A 52 -3.58 5.00 -7.57
C PRO A 52 -4.78 4.04 -7.53
N CYS A 53 -5.48 4.01 -6.39
CA CYS A 53 -6.65 3.17 -6.18
C CYS A 53 -7.66 3.82 -5.23
N ALA A 54 -8.82 3.20 -5.05
CA ALA A 54 -9.94 3.80 -4.34
C ALA A 54 -9.73 3.96 -2.82
N ASN A 55 -8.91 3.13 -2.20
CA ASN A 55 -8.63 3.17 -0.76
C ASN A 55 -7.44 2.27 -0.39
N GLY A 56 -6.99 2.33 0.87
CA GLY A 56 -5.87 1.52 1.37
C GLY A 56 -6.17 0.02 1.44
N THR A 57 -7.41 -0.38 1.69
CA THR A 57 -7.83 -1.79 1.69
C THR A 57 -7.71 -2.39 0.28
N ASP A 58 -8.19 -1.65 -0.72
CA ASP A 58 -8.02 -2.02 -2.12
C ASP A 58 -6.55 -2.09 -2.53
N ALA A 59 -5.71 -1.17 -2.02
CA ALA A 59 -4.27 -1.22 -2.28
C ALA A 59 -3.65 -2.55 -1.83
N LEU A 60 -3.98 -3.01 -0.61
CA LEU A 60 -3.53 -4.31 -0.09
C LEU A 60 -4.09 -5.48 -0.93
N GLN A 61 -5.38 -5.44 -1.27
CA GLN A 61 -6.02 -6.47 -2.09
C GLN A 61 -5.37 -6.55 -3.48
N ILE A 62 -5.19 -5.42 -4.15
CA ILE A 62 -4.56 -5.35 -5.47
C ILE A 62 -3.11 -5.86 -5.41
N ALA A 63 -2.36 -5.52 -4.35
CA ALA A 63 -0.99 -5.99 -4.15
C ALA A 63 -0.95 -7.53 -4.11
N LEU A 64 -1.77 -8.16 -3.26
CA LEU A 64 -1.82 -9.62 -3.15
C LEU A 64 -2.30 -10.29 -4.44
N MET A 65 -3.29 -9.72 -5.14
CA MET A 65 -3.74 -10.21 -6.45
C MET A 65 -2.63 -10.09 -7.52
N ALA A 66 -1.86 -9.00 -7.49
CA ALA A 66 -0.77 -8.78 -8.45
C ALA A 66 0.35 -9.80 -8.30
N LEU A 67 0.62 -10.30 -7.11
CA LEU A 67 1.59 -11.37 -6.84
C LEU A 67 1.15 -12.74 -7.38
N GLY A 68 -0.12 -12.91 -7.75
CA GLY A 68 -0.62 -14.15 -8.36
C GLY A 68 -0.77 -15.32 -7.39
N LEU A 69 -1.00 -15.01 -6.13
CA LEU A 69 -1.19 -16.00 -5.06
C LEU A 69 -2.39 -16.90 -5.32
N GLN A 70 -2.34 -18.11 -4.77
CA GLN A 70 -3.38 -19.11 -4.93
C GLN A 70 -4.14 -19.34 -3.61
N PRO A 71 -5.42 -19.71 -3.64
CA PRO A 71 -6.16 -20.08 -2.43
C PRO A 71 -5.38 -21.09 -1.58
N GLY A 72 -5.25 -20.79 -0.27
CA GLY A 72 -4.48 -21.58 0.68
C GLY A 72 -3.00 -21.21 0.80
N ASP A 73 -2.48 -20.29 -0.03
CA ASP A 73 -1.18 -19.68 0.23
C ASP A 73 -1.22 -18.88 1.53
N GLU A 74 -0.14 -18.95 2.29
CA GLU A 74 -0.04 -18.29 3.59
C GLU A 74 0.61 -16.91 3.48
N VAL A 75 0.05 -15.95 4.24
CA VAL A 75 0.53 -14.58 4.34
C VAL A 75 0.80 -14.26 5.80
N ILE A 76 2.04 -13.95 6.14
CA ILE A 76 2.45 -13.56 7.49
C ILE A 76 2.10 -12.10 7.73
N VAL A 77 1.39 -11.82 8.84
CA VAL A 77 0.96 -10.48 9.23
C VAL A 77 1.14 -10.26 10.74
N PRO A 78 1.34 -9.02 11.21
CA PRO A 78 1.33 -8.73 12.63
C PRO A 78 -0.08 -8.92 13.22
N VAL A 79 -0.16 -9.42 14.46
CA VAL A 79 -1.43 -9.54 15.18
C VAL A 79 -2.04 -8.18 15.53
N HIS A 80 -1.20 -7.15 15.68
CA HIS A 80 -1.62 -5.79 15.99
C HIS A 80 -1.56 -4.89 14.74
N THR A 81 -2.70 -4.75 14.08
CA THR A 81 -2.90 -3.91 12.90
C THR A 81 -4.37 -3.54 12.76
N TYR A 82 -4.70 -2.67 11.81
CA TYR A 82 -6.08 -2.50 11.38
C TYR A 82 -6.56 -3.75 10.63
N VAL A 83 -7.84 -4.10 10.81
CA VAL A 83 -8.40 -5.36 10.29
C VAL A 83 -8.21 -5.54 8.79
N ALA A 84 -8.15 -4.46 8.00
CA ALA A 84 -7.98 -4.51 6.55
C ALA A 84 -6.79 -5.38 6.11
N THR A 85 -5.66 -5.33 6.84
CA THR A 85 -4.48 -6.14 6.51
C THR A 85 -4.76 -7.65 6.55
N ALA A 86 -5.64 -8.10 7.46
CA ALA A 86 -6.01 -9.51 7.59
C ALA A 86 -7.25 -9.87 6.75
N GLU A 87 -8.22 -8.94 6.62
CA GLU A 87 -9.47 -9.23 5.91
C GLU A 87 -9.26 -9.45 4.42
N VAL A 88 -8.36 -8.71 3.76
CA VAL A 88 -8.07 -8.91 2.32
C VAL A 88 -7.45 -10.27 2.05
N ILE A 89 -6.68 -10.81 2.99
CA ILE A 89 -6.10 -12.16 2.91
C ILE A 89 -7.23 -13.19 2.91
N ALA A 90 -8.16 -13.07 3.86
CA ALA A 90 -9.31 -13.96 3.96
C ALA A 90 -10.26 -13.83 2.75
N LEU A 91 -10.52 -12.61 2.26
CA LEU A 91 -11.34 -12.35 1.08
C LEU A 91 -10.77 -13.02 -0.18
N LEU A 92 -9.46 -13.06 -0.31
CA LEU A 92 -8.76 -13.75 -1.40
C LEU A 92 -8.60 -15.26 -1.19
N ARG A 93 -9.17 -15.81 -0.12
CA ARG A 93 -9.06 -17.24 0.29
C ARG A 93 -7.61 -17.67 0.57
N LEU A 94 -6.78 -16.72 0.98
CA LEU A 94 -5.44 -16.95 1.50
C LEU A 94 -5.53 -17.18 3.02
N GLU A 95 -4.46 -17.71 3.62
CA GLU A 95 -4.40 -18.02 5.04
C GLU A 95 -3.56 -16.97 5.81
N PRO A 96 -4.16 -16.15 6.68
CA PRO A 96 -3.39 -15.20 7.50
C PRO A 96 -2.65 -15.95 8.62
N ILE A 97 -1.34 -15.81 8.65
CA ILE A 97 -0.47 -16.36 9.70
C ILE A 97 -0.04 -15.21 10.61
N PHE A 98 -0.57 -15.19 11.82
CA PHE A 98 -0.31 -14.10 12.74
C PHE A 98 1.02 -14.27 13.48
N VAL A 99 1.78 -13.19 13.53
CA VAL A 99 3.00 -13.04 14.31
C VAL A 99 2.80 -11.92 15.31
N ASP A 100 3.28 -12.13 16.54
CA ASP A 100 3.20 -11.15 17.62
C ASP A 100 4.03 -9.89 17.30
N CYS A 101 3.79 -8.81 18.05
CA CYS A 101 4.46 -7.55 17.89
C CYS A 101 5.49 -7.31 19.00
N VAL A 102 6.50 -6.49 18.70
CA VAL A 102 7.45 -6.01 19.70
C VAL A 102 6.72 -5.05 20.65
N ALA A 103 6.78 -5.30 21.94
CA ALA A 103 5.94 -4.66 22.96
C ALA A 103 6.10 -3.13 23.05
N ASP A 104 7.30 -2.60 22.76
CA ASP A 104 7.62 -1.17 22.84
C ASP A 104 7.53 -0.44 21.48
N ARG A 105 7.37 -1.18 20.37
CA ARG A 105 7.31 -0.63 18.99
C ARG A 105 6.02 -0.88 18.29
N PHE A 106 5.24 -1.88 18.72
CA PHE A 106 3.97 -2.31 18.13
C PHE A 106 4.06 -2.80 16.67
N THR A 107 5.26 -2.88 16.09
CA THR A 107 5.50 -3.47 14.77
C THR A 107 5.77 -4.97 14.92
N ILE A 108 5.65 -5.72 13.81
CA ILE A 108 5.86 -7.17 13.77
C ILE A 108 7.21 -7.56 14.42
N ASP A 109 7.19 -8.59 15.27
CA ASP A 109 8.41 -9.16 15.87
C ASP A 109 9.11 -10.06 14.83
N VAL A 110 10.13 -9.51 14.19
CA VAL A 110 10.87 -10.18 13.12
C VAL A 110 11.50 -11.47 13.61
N THR A 111 11.87 -11.57 14.89
CA THR A 111 12.50 -12.77 15.46
C THR A 111 11.55 -13.97 15.51
N LYS A 112 10.24 -13.75 15.41
CA LYS A 112 9.19 -14.77 15.43
C LYS A 112 8.68 -15.15 14.04
N ILE A 113 9.15 -14.50 12.98
CA ILE A 113 8.66 -14.76 11.62
C ILE A 113 9.08 -16.15 11.14
N GLU A 114 10.36 -16.48 11.29
CA GLU A 114 10.96 -17.65 10.66
C GLU A 114 10.35 -18.97 11.15
N GLU A 115 9.94 -19.05 12.42
CA GLU A 115 9.25 -20.23 13.00
C GLU A 115 7.84 -20.48 12.42
N LYS A 116 7.25 -19.46 11.77
CA LYS A 116 5.91 -19.51 11.15
C LYS A 116 5.96 -19.87 9.66
N ILE A 117 7.15 -19.89 9.07
CA ILE A 117 7.28 -20.14 7.63
C ILE A 117 7.04 -21.62 7.33
N THR A 118 6.15 -21.88 6.37
CA THR A 118 5.88 -23.20 5.81
C THR A 118 6.09 -23.20 4.28
N PRO A 119 6.04 -24.33 3.59
CA PRO A 119 6.09 -24.35 2.12
C PRO A 119 4.96 -23.58 1.42
N ARG A 120 3.86 -23.30 2.13
CA ARG A 120 2.74 -22.50 1.63
C ARG A 120 2.91 -20.99 1.86
N THR A 121 3.83 -20.57 2.70
CA THR A 121 4.10 -19.17 2.96
C THR A 121 4.65 -18.50 1.70
N LYS A 122 4.05 -17.40 1.27
CA LYS A 122 4.42 -16.67 0.06
C LYS A 122 4.74 -15.20 0.31
N VAL A 123 4.12 -14.60 1.32
CA VAL A 123 4.21 -13.15 1.56
C VAL A 123 4.39 -12.86 3.04
N ILE A 124 5.16 -11.81 3.34
CA ILE A 124 5.17 -11.14 4.64
C ILE A 124 4.60 -9.74 4.43
N VAL A 125 3.64 -9.35 5.27
CA VAL A 125 3.05 -8.00 5.27
C VAL A 125 3.43 -7.28 6.55
N PRO A 126 4.59 -6.61 6.62
CA PRO A 126 4.88 -5.70 7.73
C PRO A 126 3.94 -4.50 7.68
N VAL A 127 3.49 -4.06 8.86
CA VAL A 127 2.71 -2.83 9.01
C VAL A 127 3.55 -1.79 9.73
N HIS A 128 3.73 -0.63 9.11
CA HIS A 128 4.47 0.51 9.66
C HIS A 128 3.55 1.34 10.57
N LEU A 129 3.22 0.76 11.71
CA LEU A 129 2.18 1.27 12.60
C LEU A 129 2.63 2.58 13.27
N TYR A 130 1.70 3.53 13.39
CA TYR A 130 1.90 4.83 14.05
C TYR A 130 3.04 5.68 13.46
N GLY A 131 3.37 5.46 12.18
CA GLY A 131 4.45 6.18 11.51
C GLY A 131 5.84 5.62 11.75
N GLN A 132 5.96 4.47 12.40
CA GLN A 132 7.22 3.80 12.68
C GLN A 132 7.43 2.60 11.76
N CYS A 133 8.57 2.54 11.08
CA CYS A 133 8.91 1.39 10.24
C CYS A 133 9.09 0.13 11.10
N ALA A 134 8.60 -1.02 10.60
CA ALA A 134 9.05 -2.32 11.08
C ALA A 134 10.56 -2.45 10.87
N ASP A 135 11.19 -3.42 11.54
CA ASP A 135 12.63 -3.67 11.36
C ASP A 135 12.87 -4.36 10.01
N MET A 136 13.01 -3.53 8.97
CA MET A 136 13.01 -3.99 7.60
C MET A 136 14.28 -4.74 7.19
N GLU A 137 15.45 -4.39 7.75
CA GLU A 137 16.70 -5.04 7.34
C GLU A 137 16.70 -6.55 7.62
N PRO A 138 16.46 -7.02 8.86
CA PRO A 138 16.38 -8.45 9.15
C PRO A 138 15.13 -9.10 8.52
N LEU A 139 14.01 -8.37 8.35
CA LEU A 139 12.83 -8.88 7.68
C LEU A 139 13.13 -9.20 6.20
N MET A 140 13.78 -8.29 5.48
CA MET A 140 14.16 -8.49 4.09
C MET A 140 15.19 -9.63 3.94
N ASP A 141 16.05 -9.85 4.94
CA ASP A 141 16.97 -10.98 4.94
C ASP A 141 16.22 -12.33 5.06
N ILE A 142 15.21 -12.40 5.93
CA ILE A 142 14.33 -13.57 6.02
C ILE A 142 13.60 -13.79 4.70
N ALA A 143 12.95 -12.76 4.17
CA ALA A 143 12.20 -12.85 2.93
C ALA A 143 13.07 -13.36 1.77
N ARG A 144 14.29 -12.86 1.64
CA ARG A 144 15.25 -13.28 0.61
C ARG A 144 15.68 -14.73 0.76
N ARG A 145 16.01 -15.18 1.99
CA ARG A 145 16.41 -16.57 2.27
C ARG A 145 15.29 -17.58 1.93
N HIS A 146 14.05 -17.20 2.19
CA HIS A 146 12.88 -18.05 1.99
C HIS A 146 12.14 -17.79 0.68
N LYS A 147 12.63 -16.85 -0.16
CA LYS A 147 12.01 -16.44 -1.44
C LYS A 147 10.56 -16.00 -1.27
N LEU A 148 10.31 -15.20 -0.25
CA LEU A 148 9.00 -14.63 0.05
C LEU A 148 8.92 -13.21 -0.50
N TYR A 149 7.74 -12.82 -0.95
CA TYR A 149 7.43 -11.43 -1.25
C TYR A 149 7.22 -10.61 0.03
N VAL A 150 7.47 -9.30 -0.07
CA VAL A 150 7.20 -8.35 1.02
C VAL A 150 6.25 -7.27 0.52
N VAL A 151 5.08 -7.17 1.14
CA VAL A 151 4.09 -6.11 0.88
C VAL A 151 4.04 -5.21 2.11
N GLU A 152 4.53 -3.98 2.00
CA GLU A 152 4.56 -3.03 3.10
C GLU A 152 3.21 -2.30 3.24
N ASP A 153 2.57 -2.38 4.40
CA ASP A 153 1.41 -1.54 4.73
C ASP A 153 1.91 -0.24 5.38
N THR A 154 1.86 0.85 4.61
CA THR A 154 2.27 2.20 5.04
C THR A 154 1.10 3.15 5.25
N ALA A 155 -0.11 2.63 5.44
CA ALA A 155 -1.31 3.45 5.63
C ALA A 155 -1.19 4.49 6.77
N GLN A 156 -0.24 4.32 7.68
CA GLN A 156 0.04 5.27 8.77
C GLN A 156 1.46 5.85 8.71
N ALA A 157 2.26 5.53 7.69
CA ALA A 157 3.70 5.82 7.70
C ALA A 157 4.23 6.44 6.40
N ILE A 158 3.34 6.98 5.54
CA ILE A 158 3.82 7.74 4.38
C ILE A 158 4.73 8.88 4.84
N GLY A 159 5.92 8.97 4.24
CA GLY A 159 6.95 9.94 4.63
C GLY A 159 7.97 9.42 5.65
N ALA A 160 7.68 8.34 6.38
CA ALA A 160 8.66 7.72 7.24
C ALA A 160 9.86 7.18 6.43
N THR A 161 11.01 7.09 7.07
CA THR A 161 12.25 6.62 6.46
C THR A 161 12.88 5.55 7.35
N TYR A 162 13.26 4.43 6.76
CA TYR A 162 14.06 3.40 7.40
C TYR A 162 15.54 3.63 7.11
N THR A 163 16.39 3.54 8.13
CA THR A 163 17.85 3.64 7.98
C THR A 163 18.48 2.27 8.22
N PHE A 164 19.10 1.73 7.18
CA PHE A 164 19.81 0.45 7.23
C PHE A 164 21.13 0.56 8.02
N SER A 165 21.68 -0.57 8.44
CA SER A 165 22.93 -0.65 9.20
C SER A 165 24.14 -0.02 8.46
N ASN A 166 24.11 -0.02 7.14
CA ASN A 166 25.11 0.60 6.28
C ASN A 166 24.91 2.11 6.05
N GLY A 167 23.91 2.73 6.68
CA GLY A 167 23.58 4.15 6.55
C GLY A 167 22.66 4.49 5.37
N LEU A 168 22.33 3.53 4.50
CA LEU A 168 21.36 3.76 3.42
C LEU A 168 19.99 4.10 4.02
N GLN A 169 19.30 5.06 3.42
CA GLN A 169 17.95 5.43 3.79
C GLN A 169 16.95 5.14 2.66
N GLN A 170 15.82 4.55 3.00
CA GLN A 170 14.71 4.33 2.07
C GLN A 170 13.37 4.71 2.71
N LYS A 171 12.45 5.19 1.89
CA LYS A 171 11.09 5.50 2.33
C LYS A 171 10.33 4.23 2.69
N ALA A 172 9.53 4.29 3.75
CA ALA A 172 8.53 3.27 4.06
C ALA A 172 7.61 3.04 2.86
N GLY A 173 7.32 1.79 2.53
CA GLY A 173 6.57 1.39 1.33
C GLY A 173 7.41 1.27 0.06
N CYS A 174 8.73 1.51 0.13
CA CYS A 174 9.60 1.41 -1.02
C CYS A 174 10.80 0.47 -0.80
N ILE A 175 10.72 -0.40 0.21
CA ILE A 175 11.79 -1.35 0.59
C ILE A 175 11.47 -2.74 0.07
N GLY A 176 10.24 -3.19 0.25
CA GLY A 176 9.72 -4.48 -0.24
C GLY A 176 9.40 -4.49 -1.73
N ASP A 177 8.67 -5.51 -2.16
CA ASP A 177 8.25 -5.68 -3.56
C ASP A 177 7.11 -4.71 -3.92
N ILE A 178 6.16 -4.50 -3.00
CA ILE A 178 5.05 -3.56 -3.13
C ILE A 178 4.86 -2.83 -1.81
N GLY A 179 4.73 -1.50 -1.86
CA GLY A 179 4.20 -0.72 -0.76
C GLY A 179 2.75 -0.35 -1.01
N THR A 180 1.97 -0.22 0.05
CA THR A 180 0.57 0.20 -0.01
C THR A 180 0.34 1.35 0.95
N THR A 181 -0.52 2.30 0.60
CA THR A 181 -0.88 3.40 1.49
C THR A 181 -2.35 3.77 1.37
N SER A 182 -2.83 4.52 2.34
CA SER A 182 -4.21 5.00 2.43
C SER A 182 -4.22 6.52 2.52
N PHE A 183 -5.18 7.12 1.83
CA PHE A 183 -5.47 8.57 1.92
C PHE A 183 -6.78 8.82 2.67
N PHE A 184 -7.25 7.89 3.50
CA PHE A 184 -8.41 8.13 4.37
C PHE A 184 -8.23 9.47 5.13
N PRO A 185 -9.27 10.29 5.32
CA PRO A 185 -9.13 11.69 5.78
C PRO A 185 -8.24 11.94 6.99
N SER A 186 -8.18 11.00 7.95
CA SER A 186 -7.36 11.15 9.15
C SER A 186 -5.93 10.61 9.01
N LYS A 187 -5.52 10.15 7.82
CA LYS A 187 -4.16 9.66 7.56
C LYS A 187 -3.17 10.83 7.40
N ASN A 188 -1.86 10.52 7.42
CA ASN A 188 -0.78 11.51 7.27
C ASN A 188 -0.94 12.38 6.03
N LEU A 189 -1.37 11.78 4.92
CA LEU A 189 -1.78 12.45 3.71
C LEU A 189 -3.24 12.05 3.45
N GLY A 190 -4.17 12.84 3.99
CA GLY A 190 -5.61 12.58 3.90
C GLY A 190 -6.26 13.30 2.73
N CYS A 191 -7.19 12.64 2.04
CA CYS A 191 -8.07 13.25 1.04
C CYS A 191 -9.45 13.58 1.61
N TYR A 192 -10.33 14.17 0.82
CA TYR A 192 -11.72 14.48 1.19
C TYR A 192 -12.67 13.39 0.71
N GLY A 193 -12.38 12.16 1.07
CA GLY A 193 -13.10 10.95 0.73
C GLY A 193 -12.20 9.75 0.97
N ASP A 194 -12.31 8.73 0.15
CA ASP A 194 -11.41 7.60 0.15
C ASP A 194 -10.33 7.73 -0.93
N GLY A 195 -9.18 7.15 -0.66
CA GLY A 195 -8.07 7.09 -1.61
C GLY A 195 -6.96 6.16 -1.11
N GLY A 196 -6.16 5.70 -2.03
CA GLY A 196 -4.99 4.87 -1.76
C GLY A 196 -4.05 4.80 -2.94
N ALA A 197 -2.90 4.20 -2.73
CA ALA A 197 -1.94 3.93 -3.79
C ALA A 197 -1.04 2.75 -3.45
N LEU A 198 -0.45 2.17 -4.52
CA LEU A 198 0.62 1.19 -4.43
C LEU A 198 1.92 1.84 -4.95
N PHE A 199 3.04 1.48 -4.33
CA PHE A 199 4.40 1.85 -4.72
C PHE A 199 5.12 0.61 -5.21
N ILE A 200 5.61 0.61 -6.44
CA ILE A 200 6.17 -0.60 -7.07
C ILE A 200 7.39 -0.21 -7.89
N ARG A 201 8.50 -0.97 -7.77
CA ARG A 201 9.69 -0.77 -8.59
C ARG A 201 9.69 -1.62 -9.84
N ASP A 202 9.20 -2.84 -9.73
CA ASP A 202 9.12 -3.76 -10.86
C ASP A 202 8.05 -3.34 -11.85
N HIS A 203 8.45 -3.17 -13.12
CA HIS A 203 7.55 -2.69 -14.17
C HIS A 203 6.41 -3.67 -14.49
N GLU A 204 6.70 -4.96 -14.55
CA GLU A 204 5.69 -5.98 -14.91
C GLU A 204 4.65 -6.10 -13.79
N LEU A 205 5.12 -6.05 -12.54
CA LEU A 205 4.24 -6.07 -11.37
C LEU A 205 3.36 -4.81 -11.31
N ALA A 206 3.91 -3.63 -11.63
CA ALA A 206 3.16 -2.39 -11.70
C ALA A 206 2.10 -2.41 -12.80
N GLU A 207 2.42 -2.92 -13.98
CA GLU A 207 1.45 -3.09 -15.08
C GLU A 207 0.32 -4.05 -14.67
N ARG A 208 0.67 -5.15 -14.01
CA ARG A 208 -0.33 -6.10 -13.51
C ARG A 208 -1.24 -5.47 -12.45
N ALA A 209 -0.68 -4.71 -11.51
CA ALA A 209 -1.46 -3.97 -10.51
C ALA A 209 -2.41 -2.95 -11.17
N ARG A 210 -1.94 -2.19 -12.17
CA ARG A 210 -2.80 -1.26 -12.95
C ARG A 210 -3.94 -1.97 -13.66
N MET A 211 -3.66 -3.12 -14.29
CA MET A 211 -4.72 -3.92 -14.91
C MET A 211 -5.77 -4.36 -13.89
N ILE A 212 -5.33 -4.90 -12.75
CA ILE A 212 -6.23 -5.37 -11.70
C ILE A 212 -7.11 -4.23 -11.18
N ALA A 213 -6.54 -3.07 -10.88
CA ALA A 213 -7.28 -1.88 -10.43
C ALA A 213 -8.31 -1.37 -11.46
N ASN A 214 -8.19 -1.77 -12.71
CA ASN A 214 -9.05 -1.36 -13.81
C ASN A 214 -9.74 -2.55 -14.49
N HIS A 215 -10.50 -3.34 -13.72
CA HIS A 215 -11.28 -4.49 -14.22
C HIS A 215 -10.46 -5.55 -14.97
N GLY A 216 -9.16 -5.67 -14.73
CA GLY A 216 -8.29 -6.63 -15.40
C GLY A 216 -7.95 -6.30 -16.85
N GLN A 217 -8.14 -5.04 -17.28
CA GLN A 217 -7.90 -4.62 -18.66
C GLN A 217 -6.66 -3.74 -18.83
N LYS A 218 -5.81 -4.08 -19.79
CA LYS A 218 -4.71 -3.22 -20.26
C LYS A 218 -5.19 -2.30 -21.41
N ILE A 219 -6.00 -2.84 -22.27
CA ILE A 219 -6.65 -2.13 -23.38
C ILE A 219 -8.16 -2.17 -23.13
N LYS A 220 -8.84 -1.05 -23.35
CA LYS A 220 -10.29 -0.93 -23.12
C LYS A 220 -11.05 -2.10 -23.78
N TYR A 221 -11.88 -2.78 -22.98
CA TYR A 221 -12.67 -3.96 -23.36
C TYR A 221 -11.88 -5.28 -23.55
N HIS A 222 -10.56 -5.30 -23.30
CA HIS A 222 -9.75 -6.51 -23.32
C HIS A 222 -9.29 -6.88 -21.91
N HIS A 223 -10.00 -7.81 -21.26
CA HIS A 223 -9.76 -8.25 -19.88
C HIS A 223 -8.86 -9.50 -19.88
N SER A 224 -7.62 -9.35 -19.44
CA SER A 224 -6.62 -10.42 -19.44
C SER A 224 -6.54 -11.17 -18.10
N VAL A 225 -6.99 -10.51 -17.03
CA VAL A 225 -7.01 -11.07 -15.66
C VAL A 225 -8.31 -10.64 -14.97
N VAL A 226 -8.65 -11.31 -13.88
CA VAL A 226 -9.73 -10.85 -13.00
C VAL A 226 -9.23 -9.61 -12.25
N GLY A 227 -10.03 -8.56 -12.23
CA GLY A 227 -9.71 -7.31 -11.55
C GLY A 227 -10.91 -6.74 -10.81
N CYS A 228 -10.72 -5.55 -10.27
CA CYS A 228 -11.74 -4.77 -9.55
C CYS A 228 -11.87 -3.36 -10.15
N ASN A 229 -12.89 -2.64 -9.75
CA ASN A 229 -13.03 -1.22 -10.01
C ASN A 229 -12.45 -0.45 -8.82
N SER A 230 -11.20 -0.02 -8.95
CA SER A 230 -10.52 0.70 -7.88
C SER A 230 -9.70 1.85 -8.47
N ARG A 231 -10.25 3.05 -8.42
CA ARG A 231 -9.65 4.27 -8.96
C ARG A 231 -9.56 5.32 -7.87
N LEU A 232 -8.59 6.19 -7.99
CA LEU A 232 -8.54 7.46 -7.26
C LEU A 232 -9.25 8.50 -8.12
N ASP A 233 -10.36 9.01 -7.63
CA ASP A 233 -11.19 10.02 -8.30
C ASP A 233 -10.94 11.42 -7.74
#